data_cc9c0c5c4016c8e856e4c0f9f251d6be
#
_entry.id   cc9c0c5c4016c8e856e4c0f9f251d6be
#
_cell.length_a   1.000
_cell.length_b   1.000
_cell.length_c   1.000
_cell.angle_alpha   90.00
_cell.angle_beta   90.00
_cell.angle_gamma   90.00
#
_symmetry.space_group_name_H-M   'P 1'
#
loop_
_entity.id
_entity.type
_entity.pdbx_description
1 polymer ?
#
loop_
_entity_poly.entity_id
_entity_poly.type
_entity_poly.pdbx_seq_one_letter_code
_entity_poly.pdbx_strand_id
1 'polypeptide(L)'
;VFRWPARWFAAGDAGDRAKYEMEAAEAAVTLQEATGENHMFSAGSRFTLAMDPFDQSTGTDYVIQRVSHAARDDSWVTGGGGQPVYGNRLTAFPAATNWRQPIATPKPVLGGIYSALVLGDSGEEIHADQYGRIKVQLLFDHRGDTTADKGVWARIIQPWAGNTWGWQHLPRVGAEVAVSFMDGDPDRPVVVGGLYNANMQPVFPIPAEQTKSGFRSRSTTGGSSANCSEWWFDDKKGSELVFLHAEKDRTTEVENNDSLTVTNNRTHTIKQQETISVGDTQTITVKNDRTTTISEGNDSFTVSKGDHSTTISTGNHSTTVSQGNHSTTVSMGNSSTGVSMGDLSIKVDLGSVTIEAMQSITLKVGSSSVTISQEGVTVDGMQLAVGGGSTLQTAVKGLMVQTNGEAMAQHQGAIMMIN
;
A
#
# COMPACT_ATOMS: atom_id res chain seq x y z
N VAL A 1 -10.37 37.97 -32.32
CA VAL A 1 -8.93 37.70 -32.23
C VAL A 1 -8.71 36.52 -31.30
N PHE A 2 -7.97 35.48 -31.73
CA PHE A 2 -7.60 34.35 -30.89
C PHE A 2 -6.26 34.68 -30.21
N ARG A 3 -6.17 34.50 -28.88
CA ARG A 3 -4.93 34.60 -28.12
C ARG A 3 -4.66 33.36 -27.30
N TRP A 4 -3.47 32.81 -27.39
CA TRP A 4 -2.93 31.74 -26.57
C TRP A 4 -1.51 32.08 -26.10
N PRO A 5 -1.19 31.88 -24.81
CA PRO A 5 -2.06 31.56 -23.68
C PRO A 5 -2.92 32.76 -23.26
N ALA A 6 -4.17 32.51 -22.88
CA ALA A 6 -5.10 33.59 -22.51
C ALA A 6 -4.90 34.12 -21.07
N ARG A 7 -4.29 33.33 -20.20
CA ARG A 7 -3.83 33.71 -18.84
C ARG A 7 -4.92 34.24 -17.89
N TRP A 8 -6.13 33.67 -17.91
CA TRP A 8 -7.18 33.94 -16.93
C TRP A 8 -7.40 32.72 -16.01
N PHE A 9 -7.99 32.96 -14.83
CA PHE A 9 -8.22 31.91 -13.83
C PHE A 9 -9.66 31.41 -13.83
N ALA A 10 -10.65 32.27 -14.13
CA ALA A 10 -12.05 31.90 -14.16
C ALA A 10 -12.65 32.10 -15.56
N ALA A 11 -13.65 31.29 -15.91
CA ALA A 11 -14.31 31.40 -17.21
C ALA A 11 -15.00 32.76 -17.43
N GLY A 12 -15.47 33.41 -16.36
CA GLY A 12 -16.04 34.77 -16.42
C GLY A 12 -15.04 35.84 -16.86
N ASP A 13 -13.77 35.70 -16.44
CA ASP A 13 -12.71 36.66 -16.77
C ASP A 13 -12.46 36.74 -18.27
N ALA A 14 -12.72 35.67 -19.03
CA ALA A 14 -12.54 35.61 -20.46
C ALA A 14 -13.48 36.59 -21.20
N GLY A 15 -14.74 36.67 -20.77
CA GLY A 15 -15.75 37.56 -21.35
C GLY A 15 -15.40 39.03 -21.11
N ASP A 16 -15.05 39.37 -19.90
CA ASP A 16 -14.67 40.75 -19.54
C ASP A 16 -13.41 41.20 -20.28
N ARG A 17 -12.41 40.34 -20.36
CA ARG A 17 -11.19 40.63 -21.10
C ARG A 17 -11.42 40.83 -22.60
N ALA A 18 -12.22 39.95 -23.21
CA ALA A 18 -12.58 40.10 -24.62
C ALA A 18 -13.32 41.43 -24.89
N LYS A 19 -14.24 41.81 -23.96
CA LYS A 19 -14.93 43.10 -24.01
C LYS A 19 -13.94 44.26 -23.92
N TYR A 20 -13.02 44.27 -22.95
CA TYR A 20 -12.04 45.35 -22.78
C TYR A 20 -11.06 45.46 -23.94
N GLU A 21 -10.65 44.36 -24.54
CA GLU A 21 -9.79 44.38 -25.75
C GLU A 21 -10.57 44.89 -26.97
N MET A 22 -11.84 44.58 -27.10
CA MET A 22 -12.70 45.15 -28.15
C MET A 22 -12.89 46.66 -27.96
N GLU A 23 -13.25 47.10 -26.73
CA GLU A 23 -13.39 48.55 -26.41
C GLU A 23 -12.08 49.31 -26.71
N ALA A 24 -10.92 48.72 -26.41
CA ALA A 24 -9.63 49.31 -26.71
C ALA A 24 -9.37 49.44 -28.23
N ALA A 25 -9.76 48.38 -29.00
CA ALA A 25 -9.62 48.43 -30.45
C ALA A 25 -10.57 49.43 -31.11
N GLU A 26 -11.84 49.48 -30.65
CA GLU A 26 -12.85 50.42 -31.10
C GLU A 26 -12.47 51.87 -30.80
N ALA A 27 -11.96 52.12 -29.57
CA ALA A 27 -11.47 53.46 -29.19
C ALA A 27 -10.35 53.97 -30.09
N ALA A 28 -9.49 53.07 -30.59
CA ALA A 28 -8.41 53.45 -31.49
C ALA A 28 -8.92 53.96 -32.88
N VAL A 29 -10.10 53.48 -33.31
CA VAL A 29 -10.70 53.91 -34.59
C VAL A 29 -11.28 55.32 -34.51
N THR A 30 -11.72 55.76 -33.34
CA THR A 30 -12.36 57.08 -33.11
C THR A 30 -11.39 58.18 -32.79
N LEU A 31 -10.08 57.93 -32.80
CA LEU A 31 -9.05 58.92 -32.53
C LEU A 31 -8.99 60.01 -33.58
N GLN A 32 -8.99 61.25 -33.18
CA GLN A 32 -8.81 62.44 -34.01
C GLN A 32 -7.46 63.09 -33.69
N GLU A 33 -6.78 63.51 -34.70
CA GLU A 33 -5.54 64.31 -34.57
C GLU A 33 -5.84 65.78 -34.89
N ALA A 34 -5.36 66.67 -34.05
CA ALA A 34 -5.46 68.11 -34.26
C ALA A 34 -4.15 68.82 -33.88
N THR A 35 -3.97 70.00 -34.46
CA THR A 35 -2.92 70.94 -34.08
C THR A 35 -3.51 72.23 -33.59
N GLY A 36 -2.87 72.87 -32.63
CA GLY A 36 -3.40 74.10 -32.04
C GLY A 36 -2.28 74.90 -31.33
N GLU A 37 -2.70 76.04 -30.79
CA GLU A 37 -1.81 76.95 -30.05
C GLU A 37 -2.26 77.15 -28.58
N ASN A 38 -3.26 76.37 -28.13
CA ASN A 38 -3.72 76.49 -26.77
C ASN A 38 -2.78 75.79 -25.78
N HIS A 39 -2.04 76.60 -25.03
CA HIS A 39 -1.06 76.10 -24.07
C HIS A 39 -1.66 75.44 -22.81
N MET A 40 -2.97 75.58 -22.61
CA MET A 40 -3.72 74.97 -21.48
C MET A 40 -4.15 73.53 -21.71
N PHE A 41 -3.97 73.02 -22.94
CA PHE A 41 -4.31 71.63 -23.20
C PHE A 41 -3.40 70.66 -22.45
N SER A 42 -4.02 69.67 -21.82
CA SER A 42 -3.30 68.60 -21.15
C SER A 42 -3.98 67.23 -21.38
N ALA A 43 -3.26 66.18 -21.31
CA ALA A 43 -3.87 64.86 -21.41
C ALA A 43 -4.91 64.64 -20.29
N GLY A 44 -6.07 64.09 -20.64
CA GLY A 44 -7.23 63.97 -19.76
C GLY A 44 -8.18 65.22 -19.76
N SER A 45 -7.76 66.36 -20.32
CA SER A 45 -8.63 67.51 -20.44
C SER A 45 -9.70 67.30 -21.50
N ARG A 46 -10.82 67.97 -21.30
CA ARG A 46 -12.00 67.93 -22.19
C ARG A 46 -12.15 69.26 -22.90
N PHE A 47 -12.51 69.23 -24.16
CA PHE A 47 -12.85 70.43 -24.92
C PHE A 47 -14.02 70.14 -25.87
N THR A 48 -14.78 71.15 -26.20
CA THR A 48 -15.84 71.10 -27.20
C THR A 48 -15.34 71.68 -28.52
N LEU A 49 -15.50 70.93 -29.63
CA LEU A 49 -15.14 71.44 -30.95
C LEU A 49 -16.30 72.36 -31.43
N ALA A 50 -16.03 73.68 -31.43
CA ALA A 50 -17.07 74.67 -31.69
C ALA A 50 -17.46 74.75 -33.20
N MET A 51 -16.52 74.49 -34.09
CA MET A 51 -16.75 74.48 -35.51
C MET A 51 -15.78 73.55 -36.26
N ASP A 52 -16.33 72.68 -37.07
CA ASP A 52 -15.57 71.86 -38.01
C ASP A 52 -16.07 72.22 -39.44
N PRO A 53 -15.16 72.82 -40.26
CA PRO A 53 -15.55 73.24 -41.65
C PRO A 53 -15.72 72.06 -42.61
N PHE A 54 -15.32 70.83 -42.23
CA PHE A 54 -15.32 69.66 -43.09
C PHE A 54 -16.20 68.48 -42.65
N ASP A 55 -16.67 68.53 -41.39
CA ASP A 55 -17.45 67.46 -40.81
C ASP A 55 -18.58 67.97 -39.91
N GLN A 56 -19.55 67.11 -39.65
CA GLN A 56 -20.69 67.39 -38.78
C GLN A 56 -20.36 67.20 -37.27
N SER A 57 -19.08 67.17 -36.93
CA SER A 57 -18.62 66.99 -35.55
C SER A 57 -18.66 68.28 -34.70
N THR A 58 -19.13 69.37 -35.26
CA THR A 58 -19.37 70.62 -34.54
C THR A 58 -20.24 70.45 -33.33
N GLY A 59 -19.78 70.93 -32.15
CA GLY A 59 -20.46 70.76 -30.87
C GLY A 59 -20.14 69.43 -30.15
N THR A 60 -19.29 68.57 -30.74
CA THR A 60 -18.88 67.31 -30.07
C THR A 60 -17.81 67.61 -29.01
N ASP A 61 -18.01 66.96 -27.88
CA ASP A 61 -17.03 67.00 -26.77
C ASP A 61 -15.95 65.93 -26.98
N TYR A 62 -14.73 66.36 -26.87
CA TYR A 62 -13.56 65.48 -26.98
C TYR A 62 -12.75 65.46 -25.69
N VAL A 63 -12.08 64.31 -25.43
CA VAL A 63 -11.11 64.11 -24.38
C VAL A 63 -9.73 63.98 -25.00
N ILE A 64 -8.77 64.75 -24.53
CA ILE A 64 -7.40 64.67 -25.01
C ILE A 64 -6.73 63.43 -24.44
N GLN A 65 -6.35 62.51 -25.32
CA GLN A 65 -5.58 61.31 -24.98
C GLN A 65 -4.10 61.68 -24.77
N ARG A 66 -3.59 62.48 -25.68
CA ARG A 66 -2.18 62.84 -25.76
C ARG A 66 -2.04 64.24 -26.31
N VAL A 67 -1.10 65.02 -25.76
CA VAL A 67 -0.69 66.29 -26.31
C VAL A 67 0.83 66.40 -26.29
N SER A 68 1.37 67.00 -27.32
CA SER A 68 2.79 67.33 -27.45
C SER A 68 2.90 68.85 -27.64
N HIS A 69 3.63 69.49 -26.79
CA HIS A 69 3.86 70.94 -26.84
C HIS A 69 5.25 71.23 -27.45
N ALA A 70 5.32 72.13 -28.34
CA ALA A 70 6.57 72.68 -28.88
C ALA A 70 6.58 74.18 -28.73
N ALA A 71 7.63 74.69 -28.12
CA ALA A 71 7.84 76.12 -27.96
C ALA A 71 9.28 76.52 -28.35
N ARG A 72 9.42 77.62 -29.01
CA ARG A 72 10.68 78.17 -29.32
C ARG A 72 10.70 79.71 -29.09
N ASP A 73 11.64 80.12 -28.32
CA ASP A 73 11.88 81.58 -28.07
C ASP A 73 13.33 81.85 -28.19
N ASP A 74 13.67 82.59 -29.24
CA ASP A 74 15.04 83.00 -29.54
C ASP A 74 15.29 84.52 -29.16
N SER A 75 14.33 85.14 -28.51
CA SER A 75 14.38 86.61 -28.19
C SER A 75 15.56 87.01 -27.25
N TRP A 76 16.01 86.03 -26.46
CA TRP A 76 17.14 86.22 -25.52
C TRP A 76 18.56 86.07 -26.17
N VAL A 77 18.65 85.57 -27.41
CA VAL A 77 19.91 85.38 -28.09
C VAL A 77 20.28 86.66 -28.85
N THR A 78 21.52 87.15 -28.68
CA THR A 78 22.00 88.30 -29.37
C THR A 78 21.96 88.10 -30.88
N GLY A 79 21.23 88.89 -31.63
CA GLY A 79 20.96 88.74 -33.04
C GLY A 79 19.78 87.87 -33.41
N GLY A 80 19.11 87.27 -32.41
CA GLY A 80 17.84 86.55 -32.58
C GLY A 80 16.65 87.52 -32.63
N GLY A 81 16.00 87.64 -33.76
CA GLY A 81 14.88 88.58 -33.97
C GLY A 81 13.56 87.86 -34.23
N GLY A 82 13.48 86.58 -33.85
CA GLY A 82 12.26 85.82 -34.06
C GLY A 82 11.22 86.05 -32.95
N GLN A 83 9.94 86.10 -33.30
CA GLN A 83 8.85 86.06 -32.31
C GLN A 83 8.81 84.71 -31.68
N PRO A 84 8.49 84.57 -30.40
CA PRO A 84 8.21 83.32 -29.76
C PRO A 84 7.12 82.53 -30.51
N VAL A 85 7.38 81.26 -30.78
CA VAL A 85 6.46 80.36 -31.49
C VAL A 85 6.09 79.25 -30.54
N TYR A 86 4.81 79.02 -30.42
CA TYR A 86 4.23 77.90 -29.67
C TYR A 86 3.29 77.15 -30.58
N GLY A 87 3.22 75.84 -30.44
CA GLY A 87 2.25 75.00 -31.09
C GLY A 87 2.11 73.70 -30.34
N ASN A 88 1.01 73.08 -30.49
CA ASN A 88 0.81 71.72 -29.97
C ASN A 88 0.17 70.82 -30.99
N ARG A 89 0.43 69.52 -30.84
CA ARG A 89 -0.29 68.46 -31.54
C ARG A 89 -0.97 67.58 -30.51
N LEU A 90 -2.23 67.33 -30.68
CA LEU A 90 -3.02 66.47 -29.78
C LEU A 90 -3.67 65.32 -30.51
N THR A 91 -3.90 64.24 -29.79
CA THR A 91 -4.80 63.14 -30.15
C THR A 91 -5.92 63.13 -29.17
N ALA A 92 -7.15 63.12 -29.66
CA ALA A 92 -8.36 63.17 -28.84
C ALA A 92 -9.39 62.13 -29.33
N PHE A 93 -10.31 61.76 -28.51
CA PHE A 93 -11.45 60.90 -28.84
C PHE A 93 -12.76 61.55 -28.36
N PRO A 94 -13.90 61.23 -29.00
CA PRO A 94 -15.19 61.71 -28.57
C PRO A 94 -15.48 61.31 -27.09
N ALA A 95 -15.95 62.23 -26.27
CA ALA A 95 -16.17 61.98 -24.86
C ALA A 95 -17.18 60.88 -24.57
N ALA A 96 -18.03 60.52 -25.53
CA ALA A 96 -18.98 59.38 -25.44
C ALA A 96 -18.32 58.00 -25.71
N THR A 97 -17.07 57.98 -26.18
CA THR A 97 -16.37 56.71 -26.45
C THR A 97 -15.98 56.04 -25.14
N ASN A 98 -16.31 54.73 -24.99
CA ASN A 98 -15.78 53.88 -23.91
C ASN A 98 -14.29 53.64 -24.13
N TRP A 99 -13.50 54.60 -23.70
CA TRP A 99 -12.04 54.51 -23.91
C TRP A 99 -11.39 53.49 -22.98
N ARG A 100 -10.60 52.61 -23.55
CA ARG A 100 -9.74 51.65 -22.85
C ARG A 100 -8.32 51.80 -23.36
N GLN A 101 -7.37 51.78 -22.42
CA GLN A 101 -5.96 51.78 -22.80
C GLN A 101 -5.58 50.43 -23.42
N PRO A 102 -4.95 50.39 -24.60
CA PRO A 102 -4.40 49.15 -25.13
C PRO A 102 -3.37 48.53 -24.17
N ILE A 103 -3.40 47.21 -24.08
CA ILE A 103 -2.41 46.48 -23.32
C ILE A 103 -1.07 46.53 -24.05
N ALA A 104 -0.17 47.43 -23.66
CA ALA A 104 1.13 47.60 -24.29
C ALA A 104 2.24 46.85 -23.56
N THR A 105 2.13 46.69 -22.26
CA THR A 105 3.16 45.99 -21.45
C THR A 105 2.86 44.48 -21.47
N PRO A 106 3.76 43.66 -21.99
CA PRO A 106 3.60 42.22 -21.97
C PRO A 106 3.71 41.70 -20.54
N LYS A 107 2.87 40.71 -20.19
CA LYS A 107 3.00 39.96 -18.91
C LYS A 107 4.35 39.24 -18.93
N PRO A 108 5.11 39.25 -17.81
CA PRO A 108 6.35 38.47 -17.71
C PRO A 108 6.17 37.01 -18.05
N VAL A 109 7.18 36.41 -18.67
CA VAL A 109 7.19 35.00 -19.02
C VAL A 109 8.38 34.35 -18.32
N LEU A 110 8.09 33.32 -17.50
CA LEU A 110 9.10 32.48 -16.85
C LEU A 110 9.25 31.18 -17.63
N GLY A 111 10.29 31.09 -18.43
CA GLY A 111 10.64 29.88 -19.17
C GLY A 111 11.67 29.05 -18.40
N GLY A 112 11.59 27.69 -18.56
CA GLY A 112 12.54 26.78 -17.93
C GLY A 112 12.10 26.23 -16.57
N ILE A 113 13.08 25.75 -15.80
CA ILE A 113 12.90 25.11 -14.50
C ILE A 113 13.65 25.93 -13.44
N TYR A 114 13.02 26.10 -12.31
CA TYR A 114 13.53 26.87 -11.17
C TYR A 114 13.57 26.00 -9.93
N SER A 115 14.58 26.13 -9.09
CA SER A 115 14.60 25.51 -7.77
C SER A 115 13.71 26.26 -6.79
N ALA A 116 13.02 25.51 -5.95
CA ALA A 116 12.19 26.03 -4.88
C ALA A 116 12.30 25.16 -3.63
N LEU A 117 12.05 25.77 -2.46
CA LEU A 117 11.96 25.08 -1.18
C LEU A 117 10.51 24.83 -0.82
N VAL A 118 10.17 23.62 -0.35
CA VAL A 118 8.85 23.31 0.16
C VAL A 118 8.68 23.92 1.55
N LEU A 119 7.60 24.67 1.74
CA LEU A 119 7.28 25.34 2.99
C LEU A 119 6.11 24.65 3.72
N GLY A 120 6.07 24.81 5.03
CA GLY A 120 4.99 24.36 5.91
C GLY A 120 4.94 25.15 7.19
N ASP A 121 3.89 24.95 7.96
CA ASP A 121 3.76 25.56 9.26
C ASP A 121 4.75 24.95 10.26
N SER A 122 5.00 25.66 11.34
CA SER A 122 5.97 25.23 12.36
C SER A 122 5.63 23.86 12.93
N GLY A 123 6.55 22.90 12.83
CA GLY A 123 6.39 21.52 13.29
C GLY A 123 5.71 20.57 12.32
N GLU A 124 5.24 21.05 11.18
CA GLU A 124 4.71 20.19 10.11
C GLU A 124 5.84 19.62 9.23
N GLU A 125 5.74 18.34 8.92
CA GLU A 125 6.61 17.68 7.95
C GLU A 125 5.96 17.55 6.57
N ILE A 126 4.64 17.63 6.50
CA ILE A 126 3.85 17.61 5.28
C ILE A 126 2.82 18.72 5.37
N HIS A 127 2.83 19.64 4.40
CA HIS A 127 1.89 20.75 4.31
C HIS A 127 1.27 20.76 2.92
N ALA A 128 0.03 20.28 2.83
CA ALA A 128 -0.70 20.19 1.57
C ALA A 128 -2.16 20.58 1.76
N ASP A 129 -2.78 21.09 0.72
CA ASP A 129 -4.22 21.37 0.72
C ASP A 129 -5.07 20.19 0.21
N GLN A 130 -6.38 20.37 0.23
CA GLN A 130 -7.35 19.36 -0.24
C GLN A 130 -7.22 18.97 -1.73
N TYR A 131 -6.49 19.75 -2.52
CA TYR A 131 -6.22 19.49 -3.94
C TYR A 131 -4.84 18.85 -4.18
N GLY A 132 -4.13 18.50 -3.12
CA GLY A 132 -2.78 17.94 -3.20
C GLY A 132 -1.71 18.96 -3.66
N ARG A 133 -1.98 20.27 -3.51
CA ARG A 133 -0.98 21.31 -3.74
C ARG A 133 -0.09 21.46 -2.51
N ILE A 134 1.13 21.87 -2.73
CA ILE A 134 2.09 22.23 -1.67
C ILE A 134 2.48 23.69 -1.80
N LYS A 135 2.93 24.28 -0.70
CA LYS A 135 3.51 25.62 -0.72
C LYS A 135 5.00 25.55 -1.04
N VAL A 136 5.42 26.38 -1.96
CA VAL A 136 6.83 26.48 -2.37
C VAL A 136 7.30 27.92 -2.38
N GLN A 137 8.56 28.13 -2.02
CA GLN A 137 9.25 29.40 -2.17
C GLN A 137 10.35 29.22 -3.20
N LEU A 138 10.31 30.02 -4.27
CA LEU A 138 11.33 30.02 -5.31
C LEU A 138 12.63 30.59 -4.77
N LEU A 139 13.78 30.01 -5.12
CA LEU A 139 15.09 30.43 -4.58
C LEU A 139 15.49 31.84 -5.03
N PHE A 140 14.88 32.38 -6.09
CA PHE A 140 15.09 33.76 -6.48
C PHE A 140 14.28 34.79 -5.64
N ASP A 141 13.39 34.29 -4.76
CA ASP A 141 12.70 35.19 -3.83
C ASP A 141 13.65 35.64 -2.72
N HIS A 142 14.07 36.87 -2.83
CA HIS A 142 15.10 37.47 -1.96
C HIS A 142 14.57 37.95 -0.59
N ARG A 143 13.28 37.74 -0.29
CA ARG A 143 12.70 38.17 0.99
C ARG A 143 13.28 37.45 2.20
N GLY A 144 13.94 36.31 2.01
CA GLY A 144 14.68 35.59 3.06
C GLY A 144 13.84 34.94 4.14
N ASP A 145 12.54 35.06 4.08
CA ASP A 145 11.59 34.48 5.03
C ASP A 145 11.03 33.16 4.48
N THR A 146 11.18 32.08 5.23
CA THR A 146 10.79 30.72 4.84
C THR A 146 9.51 30.25 5.54
N THR A 147 8.69 31.15 6.03
CA THR A 147 7.41 30.83 6.67
C THR A 147 6.35 30.45 5.61
N ALA A 148 5.42 29.58 5.97
CA ALA A 148 4.41 29.05 5.03
C ALA A 148 3.53 30.13 4.37
N ASP A 149 3.30 31.26 5.04
CA ASP A 149 2.52 32.38 4.52
C ASP A 149 3.21 33.11 3.36
N LYS A 150 4.52 32.97 3.18
CA LYS A 150 5.31 33.56 2.08
C LYS A 150 5.37 32.68 0.84
N GLY A 151 4.98 31.42 0.96
CA GLY A 151 4.98 30.48 -0.15
C GLY A 151 3.79 30.64 -1.08
N VAL A 152 3.92 30.13 -2.30
CA VAL A 152 2.85 30.03 -3.29
C VAL A 152 2.37 28.60 -3.40
N TRP A 153 1.06 28.39 -3.54
CA TRP A 153 0.49 27.09 -3.78
C TRP A 153 0.80 26.61 -5.20
N ALA A 154 1.48 25.46 -5.30
CA ALA A 154 1.83 24.84 -6.56
C ALA A 154 1.25 23.42 -6.65
N ARG A 155 0.70 23.06 -7.81
CA ARG A 155 0.32 21.68 -8.11
C ARG A 155 1.58 20.86 -8.33
N ILE A 156 1.46 19.52 -8.10
CA ILE A 156 2.57 18.59 -8.29
C ILE A 156 2.23 17.69 -9.48
N ILE A 157 3.18 17.51 -10.39
CA ILE A 157 3.07 16.48 -11.43
C ILE A 157 3.26 15.12 -10.77
N GLN A 158 2.26 14.26 -10.94
CA GLN A 158 2.31 12.86 -10.52
C GLN A 158 2.46 11.98 -11.76
N PRO A 159 3.14 10.83 -11.68
CA PRO A 159 3.28 9.91 -12.81
C PRO A 159 1.93 9.46 -13.39
N TRP A 160 0.90 9.41 -12.57
CA TRP A 160 -0.45 9.01 -12.94
C TRP A 160 -1.47 9.69 -12.03
N ALA A 161 -2.48 10.36 -12.60
CA ALA A 161 -3.47 11.09 -11.84
C ALA A 161 -4.86 10.95 -12.46
N GLY A 162 -5.85 10.56 -11.66
CA GLY A 162 -7.26 10.45 -12.02
C GLY A 162 -8.18 10.87 -10.89
N ASN A 163 -9.47 10.71 -11.07
CA ASN A 163 -10.45 11.00 -10.02
C ASN A 163 -10.45 9.88 -8.98
N THR A 164 -9.86 10.14 -7.80
CA THR A 164 -9.72 9.20 -6.68
C THR A 164 -8.85 7.97 -6.94
N TRP A 165 -8.05 7.96 -8.01
CA TRP A 165 -7.10 6.90 -8.32
C TRP A 165 -5.83 7.47 -8.95
N GLY A 166 -4.73 6.73 -8.88
CA GLY A 166 -3.44 7.12 -9.42
C GLY A 166 -2.29 7.02 -8.41
N TRP A 167 -1.27 7.80 -8.63
CA TRP A 167 -0.07 7.86 -7.80
C TRP A 167 -0.04 9.16 -7.02
N GLN A 168 0.31 9.11 -5.74
CA GLN A 168 0.37 10.30 -4.89
C GLN A 168 1.64 10.32 -4.04
N HIS A 169 2.51 11.29 -4.34
CA HIS A 169 3.67 11.63 -3.52
C HIS A 169 3.66 13.11 -3.19
N LEU A 170 3.78 13.43 -1.92
CA LEU A 170 3.86 14.80 -1.43
C LEU A 170 5.29 15.08 -0.96
N PRO A 171 6.02 16.00 -1.62
CA PRO A 171 7.29 16.49 -1.13
C PRO A 171 7.16 17.06 0.28
N ARG A 172 8.13 16.76 1.12
CA ARG A 172 8.12 17.17 2.53
C ARG A 172 8.62 18.59 2.71
N VAL A 173 8.19 19.24 3.79
CA VAL A 173 8.69 20.56 4.21
C VAL A 173 10.22 20.51 4.31
N GLY A 174 10.89 21.53 3.75
CA GLY A 174 12.33 21.62 3.63
C GLY A 174 12.94 20.90 2.42
N ALA A 175 12.14 20.13 1.65
CA ALA A 175 12.65 19.51 0.43
C ALA A 175 12.85 20.54 -0.69
N GLU A 176 13.91 20.36 -1.48
CA GLU A 176 14.11 21.10 -2.72
C GLU A 176 13.33 20.45 -3.86
N VAL A 177 12.60 21.27 -4.60
CA VAL A 177 11.80 20.84 -5.74
C VAL A 177 12.08 21.68 -6.97
N ALA A 178 11.96 21.06 -8.13
CA ALA A 178 12.00 21.72 -9.42
C ALA A 178 10.60 22.26 -9.76
N VAL A 179 10.50 23.55 -10.10
CA VAL A 179 9.25 24.23 -10.44
C VAL A 179 9.33 24.76 -11.87
N SER A 180 8.30 24.53 -12.64
CA SER A 180 8.06 25.15 -13.93
C SER A 180 6.78 25.96 -13.90
N PHE A 181 6.49 26.72 -14.95
CA PHE A 181 5.32 27.58 -15.03
C PHE A 181 4.50 27.23 -16.26
N MET A 182 3.20 26.94 -16.06
CA MET A 182 2.32 26.59 -17.17
C MET A 182 2.19 27.76 -18.14
N ASP A 183 2.50 27.52 -19.41
CA ASP A 183 2.55 28.55 -20.46
C ASP A 183 3.49 29.73 -20.13
N GLY A 184 4.47 29.51 -19.26
CA GLY A 184 5.37 30.55 -18.77
C GLY A 184 4.69 31.59 -17.87
N ASP A 185 3.50 31.35 -17.37
CA ASP A 185 2.77 32.29 -16.52
C ASP A 185 3.26 32.21 -15.06
N PRO A 186 3.85 33.30 -14.51
CA PRO A 186 4.34 33.33 -13.13
C PRO A 186 3.30 32.99 -12.06
N ASP A 187 2.03 33.18 -12.37
CA ASP A 187 0.92 32.88 -11.46
C ASP A 187 0.46 31.44 -11.49
N ARG A 188 1.08 30.58 -12.34
CA ARG A 188 0.70 29.18 -12.54
C ARG A 188 1.87 28.22 -12.35
N PRO A 189 2.49 28.21 -11.15
CA PRO A 189 3.60 27.31 -10.84
C PRO A 189 3.13 25.86 -10.78
N VAL A 190 4.01 24.95 -11.21
CA VAL A 190 3.83 23.50 -11.11
C VAL A 190 5.14 22.84 -10.69
N VAL A 191 5.10 22.02 -9.67
CA VAL A 191 6.23 21.20 -9.23
C VAL A 191 6.37 20.02 -10.18
N VAL A 192 7.53 19.89 -10.80
CA VAL A 192 7.83 18.84 -11.80
C VAL A 192 8.60 17.65 -11.20
N GLY A 193 9.20 17.80 -10.02
CA GLY A 193 9.90 16.74 -9.32
C GLY A 193 10.69 17.24 -8.11
N GLY A 194 11.20 16.30 -7.31
CA GLY A 194 12.14 16.55 -6.22
C GLY A 194 13.58 16.57 -6.71
N LEU A 195 14.44 17.32 -6.03
CA LEU A 195 15.88 17.40 -6.31
C LEU A 195 16.66 16.92 -5.07
N TYR A 196 17.64 16.06 -5.30
CA TYR A 196 18.65 15.78 -4.28
C TYR A 196 19.71 16.88 -4.26
N ASN A 197 20.26 17.15 -3.09
CA ASN A 197 21.31 18.16 -2.89
C ASN A 197 22.26 17.75 -1.75
N ALA A 198 23.17 18.63 -1.37
CA ALA A 198 24.16 18.35 -0.31
C ALA A 198 23.51 18.02 1.05
N ASN A 199 22.34 18.58 1.35
CA ASN A 199 21.62 18.35 2.61
C ASN A 199 20.59 17.21 2.52
N MET A 200 20.17 16.85 1.31
CA MET A 200 19.18 15.80 1.03
C MET A 200 19.77 14.79 0.04
N GLN A 201 20.45 13.80 0.59
CA GLN A 201 21.16 12.78 -0.16
C GLN A 201 20.19 11.77 -0.81
N PRO A 202 20.59 11.09 -1.90
CA PRO A 202 19.85 9.98 -2.49
C PRO A 202 19.51 8.89 -1.49
N VAL A 203 18.39 8.20 -1.72
CA VAL A 203 17.91 7.08 -0.90
C VAL A 203 18.96 5.99 -0.73
N PHE A 204 19.67 5.65 -1.81
CA PHE A 204 20.77 4.69 -1.81
C PHE A 204 22.09 5.42 -2.03
N PRO A 205 23.11 5.18 -1.19
CA PRO A 205 24.40 5.85 -1.31
C PRO A 205 25.07 5.60 -2.67
N ILE A 206 25.42 6.68 -3.37
CA ILE A 206 26.13 6.63 -4.66
C ILE A 206 27.62 6.94 -4.43
N PRO A 207 28.55 6.22 -5.05
CA PRO A 207 28.38 5.16 -6.05
C PRO A 207 28.23 3.74 -5.48
N ALA A 208 28.29 3.55 -4.17
CA ALA A 208 28.39 2.24 -3.54
C ALA A 208 27.18 1.33 -3.83
N GLU A 209 25.98 1.89 -3.93
CA GLU A 209 24.72 1.19 -4.14
C GLU A 209 24.01 1.63 -5.44
N GLN A 210 24.77 1.96 -6.47
CA GLN A 210 24.24 2.49 -7.75
C GLN A 210 23.37 1.49 -8.53
N THR A 211 23.42 0.19 -8.20
CA THR A 211 22.56 -0.85 -8.79
C THR A 211 21.18 -0.93 -8.16
N LYS A 212 20.97 -0.22 -7.04
CA LYS A 212 19.68 -0.19 -6.37
C LYS A 212 18.76 0.87 -6.95
N SER A 213 17.48 0.53 -7.09
CA SER A 213 16.40 1.42 -7.52
C SER A 213 15.14 1.12 -6.73
N GLY A 214 14.33 2.16 -6.44
CA GLY A 214 13.10 1.99 -5.67
C GLY A 214 12.74 3.21 -4.86
N PHE A 215 11.89 3.04 -3.87
CA PHE A 215 11.50 4.14 -2.98
C PHE A 215 11.56 3.72 -1.51
N ARG A 216 11.77 4.71 -0.67
CA ARG A 216 11.74 4.62 0.78
C ARG A 216 10.90 5.75 1.34
N SER A 217 9.92 5.42 2.16
CA SER A 217 9.16 6.40 2.93
C SER A 217 9.90 6.79 4.21
N ARG A 218 9.31 7.66 5.01
CA ARG A 218 9.77 7.99 6.36
C ARG A 218 8.55 8.20 7.24
N SER A 219 8.54 7.60 8.42
CA SER A 219 7.49 7.82 9.40
C SER A 219 7.41 9.30 9.79
N THR A 220 6.20 9.80 10.02
CA THR A 220 5.90 11.19 10.42
C THR A 220 4.93 11.17 11.62
N THR A 221 5.12 11.99 12.63
CA THR A 221 6.06 13.09 12.82
C THR A 221 7.32 12.60 13.55
N GLY A 222 8.49 13.15 13.19
CA GLY A 222 9.72 12.91 13.93
C GLY A 222 10.48 11.63 13.60
N GLY A 223 10.06 10.84 12.62
CA GLY A 223 10.78 9.65 12.18
C GLY A 223 12.11 9.98 11.49
N SER A 224 13.10 9.10 11.66
CA SER A 224 14.39 9.12 10.96
C SER A 224 14.35 8.30 9.67
N SER A 225 15.45 8.24 8.93
CA SER A 225 15.61 7.35 7.77
C SER A 225 15.54 5.86 8.11
N ALA A 226 15.73 5.50 9.40
CA ALA A 226 15.58 4.12 9.88
C ALA A 226 14.11 3.73 10.10
N ASN A 227 13.20 4.70 10.28
CA ASN A 227 11.78 4.46 10.45
C ASN A 227 11.08 4.60 9.11
N CYS A 228 11.05 3.55 8.32
CA CYS A 228 10.62 3.60 6.94
C CYS A 228 9.89 2.34 6.47
N SER A 229 9.02 2.51 5.51
CA SER A 229 8.60 1.42 4.64
C SER A 229 9.28 1.60 3.30
N GLU A 230 9.76 0.50 2.69
CA GLU A 230 10.51 0.58 1.45
C GLU A 230 10.23 -0.59 0.52
N TRP A 231 10.34 -0.32 -0.75
CA TRP A 231 10.30 -1.32 -1.81
C TRP A 231 11.35 -0.94 -2.86
N TRP A 232 12.33 -1.86 -3.07
CA TRP A 232 13.42 -1.60 -3.98
C TRP A 232 13.97 -2.87 -4.61
N PHE A 233 14.73 -2.68 -5.67
CA PHE A 233 15.39 -3.70 -6.46
C PHE A 233 16.89 -3.47 -6.38
N ASP A 234 17.68 -4.55 -6.36
CA ASP A 234 19.11 -4.52 -6.62
C ASP A 234 19.38 -5.35 -7.88
N ASP A 235 19.84 -4.71 -8.93
CA ASP A 235 20.14 -5.33 -10.22
C ASP A 235 21.61 -5.77 -10.35
N LYS A 236 22.29 -5.95 -9.21
CA LYS A 236 23.67 -6.43 -9.19
C LYS A 236 23.71 -7.89 -9.66
N LYS A 237 24.29 -8.13 -10.85
CA LYS A 237 24.35 -9.45 -11.49
C LYS A 237 24.89 -10.53 -10.57
N GLY A 238 24.11 -11.60 -10.39
CA GLY A 238 24.39 -12.73 -9.51
C GLY A 238 24.07 -12.51 -8.04
N SER A 239 23.49 -11.35 -7.71
CA SER A 239 23.03 -11.00 -6.37
C SER A 239 21.75 -10.14 -6.44
N GLU A 240 20.96 -10.37 -7.48
CA GLU A 240 19.72 -9.65 -7.71
C GLU A 240 18.74 -9.88 -6.55
N LEU A 241 18.06 -8.80 -6.14
CA LEU A 241 17.15 -8.84 -4.99
C LEU A 241 15.94 -7.93 -5.22
N VAL A 242 14.77 -8.42 -4.84
CA VAL A 242 13.58 -7.60 -4.60
C VAL A 242 13.33 -7.56 -3.10
N PHE A 243 13.33 -6.38 -2.52
CA PHE A 243 13.16 -6.17 -1.09
C PHE A 243 11.89 -5.38 -0.80
N LEU A 244 11.08 -5.87 0.13
CA LEU A 244 9.90 -5.21 0.66
C LEU A 244 9.96 -5.20 2.18
N HIS A 245 9.92 -4.01 2.77
CA HIS A 245 9.91 -3.79 4.22
C HIS A 245 8.74 -2.90 4.62
N ALA A 246 8.04 -3.28 5.65
CA ALA A 246 7.04 -2.48 6.33
C ALA A 246 7.55 -2.12 7.73
N GLU A 247 7.57 -0.86 8.07
CA GLU A 247 8.02 -0.34 9.39
C GLU A 247 7.19 -0.92 10.54
N LYS A 248 5.92 -1.17 10.32
CA LYS A 248 5.03 -1.72 11.35
C LYS A 248 4.17 -2.84 10.80
N ASP A 249 3.09 -2.54 10.16
CA ASP A 249 2.08 -3.50 9.72
C ASP A 249 2.07 -3.62 8.20
N ARG A 250 1.87 -4.84 7.72
CA ARG A 250 1.63 -5.12 6.29
C ARG A 250 0.35 -5.88 6.13
N THR A 251 -0.56 -5.38 5.31
CA THR A 251 -1.77 -6.08 4.87
C THR A 251 -1.68 -6.35 3.37
N THR A 252 -2.07 -7.57 2.97
CA THR A 252 -2.18 -7.95 1.56
C THR A 252 -3.58 -8.53 1.36
N GLU A 253 -4.31 -7.98 0.42
CA GLU A 253 -5.66 -8.41 0.05
C GLU A 253 -5.67 -8.75 -1.44
N VAL A 254 -6.27 -9.89 -1.80
CA VAL A 254 -6.35 -10.38 -3.17
C VAL A 254 -7.78 -10.83 -3.42
N GLU A 255 -8.49 -10.15 -4.30
CA GLU A 255 -9.91 -10.37 -4.57
C GLU A 255 -10.23 -11.71 -5.27
N ASN A 256 -9.25 -12.35 -5.87
CA ASN A 256 -9.45 -13.59 -6.60
C ASN A 256 -8.36 -14.62 -6.26
N ASN A 257 -7.32 -14.74 -7.04
CA ASN A 257 -6.30 -15.78 -6.88
C ASN A 257 -4.95 -15.20 -6.49
N ASP A 258 -4.28 -15.80 -5.51
CA ASP A 258 -2.87 -15.58 -5.22
C ASP A 258 -2.05 -16.82 -5.58
N SER A 259 -0.93 -16.65 -6.26
CA SER A 259 -0.04 -17.73 -6.67
C SER A 259 1.42 -17.37 -6.38
N LEU A 260 2.10 -18.25 -5.64
CA LEU A 260 3.52 -18.10 -5.32
C LEU A 260 4.30 -19.31 -5.80
N THR A 261 5.28 -19.09 -6.69
CA THR A 261 6.22 -20.12 -7.15
C THR A 261 7.63 -19.73 -6.71
N VAL A 262 8.31 -20.62 -5.97
CA VAL A 262 9.68 -20.44 -5.52
C VAL A 262 10.49 -21.62 -6.03
N THR A 263 11.45 -21.37 -6.91
CA THR A 263 12.24 -22.42 -7.58
C THR A 263 13.23 -23.11 -6.64
N ASN A 264 13.74 -22.43 -5.64
CA ASN A 264 14.73 -22.96 -4.71
C ASN A 264 14.16 -23.05 -3.29
N ASN A 265 14.47 -22.15 -2.40
CA ASN A 265 14.13 -22.24 -0.98
C ASN A 265 13.15 -21.13 -0.57
N ARG A 266 12.18 -21.46 0.28
CA ARG A 266 11.34 -20.50 0.98
C ARG A 266 11.52 -20.67 2.48
N THR A 267 11.82 -19.57 3.18
CA THR A 267 11.84 -19.51 4.64
C THR A 267 10.71 -18.61 5.13
N HIS A 268 9.96 -19.10 6.12
CA HIS A 268 8.90 -18.34 6.77
C HIS A 268 9.12 -18.36 8.28
N THR A 269 9.31 -17.20 8.91
CA THR A 269 9.57 -17.09 10.33
C THR A 269 8.56 -16.17 11.00
N ILE A 270 7.76 -16.71 11.90
CA ILE A 270 6.79 -15.97 12.71
C ILE A 270 7.25 -16.03 14.17
N LYS A 271 7.45 -14.88 14.80
CA LYS A 271 7.96 -14.81 16.17
C LYS A 271 6.90 -15.02 17.24
N GLN A 272 5.64 -14.84 16.92
CA GLN A 272 4.55 -14.98 17.90
C GLN A 272 3.49 -15.94 17.41
N GLN A 273 2.53 -15.53 16.63
CA GLN A 273 1.36 -16.32 16.26
C GLN A 273 1.18 -16.36 14.75
N GLU A 274 0.87 -17.53 14.24
CA GLU A 274 0.37 -17.73 12.87
C GLU A 274 -1.02 -18.36 12.94
N THR A 275 -1.96 -17.84 12.16
CA THR A 275 -3.29 -18.41 11.96
C THR A 275 -3.53 -18.66 10.48
N ILE A 276 -3.84 -19.90 10.13
CA ILE A 276 -4.20 -20.27 8.76
C ILE A 276 -5.66 -20.74 8.77
N SER A 277 -6.51 -20.08 8.00
CA SER A 277 -7.92 -20.47 7.82
C SER A 277 -8.18 -20.73 6.34
N VAL A 278 -8.66 -21.93 6.02
CA VAL A 278 -8.98 -22.36 4.66
C VAL A 278 -10.45 -22.71 4.62
N GLY A 279 -11.22 -22.00 3.78
CA GLY A 279 -12.68 -22.16 3.72
C GLY A 279 -13.16 -23.43 3.03
N ASP A 280 -12.32 -24.07 2.22
CA ASP A 280 -12.68 -25.29 1.49
C ASP A 280 -11.57 -26.35 1.66
N THR A 281 -10.62 -26.48 0.76
CA THR A 281 -9.66 -27.58 0.72
C THR A 281 -8.23 -27.10 0.88
N GLN A 282 -7.46 -27.75 1.76
CA GLN A 282 -6.02 -27.60 1.86
C GLN A 282 -5.30 -28.88 1.43
N THR A 283 -4.36 -28.79 0.50
CA THR A 283 -3.50 -29.89 0.10
C THR A 283 -2.03 -29.58 0.38
N ILE A 284 -1.34 -30.48 1.07
CA ILE A 284 0.09 -30.39 1.35
C ILE A 284 0.79 -31.61 0.75
N THR A 285 1.69 -31.41 -0.20
CA THR A 285 2.50 -32.47 -0.82
C THR A 285 3.97 -32.24 -0.56
N VAL A 286 4.63 -33.18 0.09
CA VAL A 286 6.07 -33.11 0.39
C VAL A 286 6.74 -34.34 -0.22
N LYS A 287 7.75 -34.13 -1.05
CA LYS A 287 8.43 -35.21 -1.75
C LYS A 287 9.32 -36.05 -0.82
N ASN A 288 10.05 -35.41 0.07
CA ASN A 288 11.02 -36.08 0.95
C ASN A 288 10.49 -36.07 2.40
N ASP A 289 10.97 -35.20 3.24
CA ASP A 289 10.71 -35.23 4.68
C ASP A 289 9.79 -34.08 5.13
N ARG A 290 8.92 -34.38 6.08
CA ARG A 290 8.16 -33.36 6.83
C ARG A 290 8.40 -33.57 8.31
N THR A 291 8.90 -32.56 9.00
CA THR A 291 9.07 -32.56 10.45
C THR A 291 8.15 -31.54 11.09
N THR A 292 7.47 -31.94 12.14
CA THR A 292 6.67 -31.05 12.98
C THR A 292 7.15 -31.19 14.42
N THR A 293 7.52 -30.10 15.07
CA THR A 293 8.01 -30.07 16.45
C THR A 293 7.20 -29.06 17.26
N ILE A 294 6.58 -29.50 18.34
CA ILE A 294 5.99 -28.63 19.36
C ILE A 294 6.90 -28.73 20.59
N SER A 295 7.66 -27.69 20.87
CA SER A 295 8.63 -27.69 21.96
C SER A 295 7.98 -27.54 23.33
N GLU A 296 6.94 -26.69 23.38
CA GLU A 296 6.15 -26.41 24.59
C GLU A 296 4.69 -26.27 24.22
N GLY A 297 3.78 -26.84 25.01
CA GLY A 297 2.34 -26.77 24.75
C GLY A 297 1.77 -28.03 24.10
N ASN A 298 0.60 -27.93 23.54
CA ASN A 298 -0.20 -29.07 23.04
C ASN A 298 -0.27 -29.06 21.51
N ASP A 299 -0.28 -30.26 20.92
CA ASP A 299 -0.74 -30.49 19.55
C ASP A 299 -2.17 -31.09 19.60
N SER A 300 -3.10 -30.50 18.89
CA SER A 300 -4.48 -30.93 18.84
C SER A 300 -4.94 -31.08 17.40
N PHE A 301 -5.44 -32.29 17.07
CA PHE A 301 -6.03 -32.58 15.78
C PHE A 301 -7.49 -32.99 15.96
N THR A 302 -8.41 -32.30 15.31
CA THR A 302 -9.85 -32.58 15.40
C THR A 302 -10.47 -32.69 14.01
N VAL A 303 -11.19 -33.80 13.75
CA VAL A 303 -12.08 -33.97 12.61
C VAL A 303 -13.52 -34.00 13.15
N SER A 304 -14.24 -32.89 12.98
CA SER A 304 -15.60 -32.77 13.50
C SER A 304 -16.62 -33.60 12.70
N LYS A 305 -16.37 -33.75 11.40
CA LYS A 305 -17.24 -34.53 10.50
C LYS A 305 -16.41 -35.06 9.33
N GLY A 306 -16.47 -36.36 9.10
CA GLY A 306 -15.68 -37.06 8.08
C GLY A 306 -14.66 -38.02 8.69
N ASP A 307 -13.74 -38.51 7.91
CA ASP A 307 -12.78 -39.55 8.27
C ASP A 307 -11.37 -38.98 8.51
N HIS A 308 -10.64 -39.60 9.42
CA HIS A 308 -9.20 -39.44 9.54
C HIS A 308 -8.52 -40.75 9.12
N SER A 309 -7.66 -40.68 8.11
CA SER A 309 -6.92 -41.83 7.60
C SER A 309 -5.40 -41.59 7.63
N THR A 310 -4.65 -42.57 8.10
CA THR A 310 -3.19 -42.58 8.03
C THR A 310 -2.73 -43.84 7.30
N THR A 311 -1.99 -43.70 6.21
CA THR A 311 -1.48 -44.81 5.43
C THR A 311 0.05 -44.74 5.32
N ILE A 312 0.74 -45.81 5.69
CA ILE A 312 2.20 -45.96 5.48
C ILE A 312 2.36 -47.19 4.58
N SER A 313 2.72 -46.95 3.32
CA SER A 313 2.84 -48.03 2.33
C SER A 313 4.12 -48.86 2.54
N THR A 314 5.19 -48.24 2.94
CA THR A 314 6.48 -48.87 3.30
C THR A 314 7.13 -48.11 4.42
N GLY A 315 7.59 -48.81 5.45
CA GLY A 315 8.18 -48.18 6.64
C GLY A 315 7.41 -48.49 7.93
N ASN A 316 7.80 -47.83 9.01
CA ASN A 316 7.29 -48.06 10.35
C ASN A 316 6.38 -46.93 10.81
N HIS A 317 5.38 -47.26 11.59
CA HIS A 317 4.63 -46.32 12.42
C HIS A 317 5.02 -46.51 13.87
N SER A 318 5.48 -45.52 14.56
CA SER A 318 5.84 -45.57 15.98
C SER A 318 5.17 -44.47 16.76
N THR A 319 4.58 -44.81 17.91
CA THR A 319 4.04 -43.87 18.87
C THR A 319 4.71 -44.11 20.22
N THR A 320 5.35 -43.10 20.82
CA THR A 320 6.04 -43.17 22.09
C THR A 320 5.49 -42.09 23.03
N VAL A 321 5.03 -42.51 24.22
CA VAL A 321 4.65 -41.64 25.32
C VAL A 321 5.65 -41.90 26.46
N SER A 322 6.64 -41.01 26.62
CA SER A 322 7.69 -41.21 27.63
C SER A 322 7.20 -40.97 29.06
N GLN A 323 6.29 -40.03 29.22
CA GLN A 323 5.63 -39.74 30.50
C GLN A 323 4.17 -39.38 30.25
N GLY A 324 3.24 -39.93 31.05
CA GLY A 324 1.82 -39.68 30.87
C GLY A 324 1.06 -40.89 30.33
N ASN A 325 -0.14 -40.69 29.88
CA ASN A 325 -1.07 -41.74 29.46
C ASN A 325 -1.24 -41.76 27.94
N HIS A 326 -1.40 -42.92 27.38
CA HIS A 326 -1.92 -43.14 26.02
C HIS A 326 -3.34 -43.73 26.13
N SER A 327 -4.33 -43.09 25.54
CA SER A 327 -5.72 -43.52 25.57
C SER A 327 -6.33 -43.56 24.18
N THR A 328 -7.06 -44.62 23.87
CA THR A 328 -7.85 -44.73 22.65
C THR A 328 -9.29 -45.10 23.03
N THR A 329 -10.26 -44.28 22.63
CA THR A 329 -11.68 -44.49 22.94
C THR A 329 -12.52 -44.51 21.67
N VAL A 330 -13.34 -45.54 21.48
CA VAL A 330 -14.37 -45.63 20.43
C VAL A 330 -15.72 -45.65 21.13
N SER A 331 -16.43 -44.53 21.10
CA SER A 331 -17.72 -44.41 21.82
C SER A 331 -18.87 -45.16 21.14
N MET A 332 -18.87 -45.18 19.81
CA MET A 332 -19.82 -45.94 19.01
C MET A 332 -19.12 -46.52 17.78
N GLY A 333 -19.30 -47.78 17.52
CA GLY A 333 -18.65 -48.48 16.41
C GLY A 333 -17.64 -49.52 16.89
N ASN A 334 -16.82 -50.03 16.01
CA ASN A 334 -15.87 -51.11 16.25
C ASN A 334 -14.43 -50.59 16.30
N SER A 335 -13.61 -51.19 17.14
CA SER A 335 -12.17 -51.07 17.12
C SER A 335 -11.56 -52.41 16.74
N SER A 336 -10.66 -52.44 15.75
CA SER A 336 -9.96 -53.67 15.34
C SER A 336 -8.47 -53.44 15.16
N THR A 337 -7.68 -54.43 15.55
CA THR A 337 -6.22 -54.47 15.27
C THR A 337 -5.96 -55.78 14.54
N GLY A 338 -5.42 -55.70 13.32
CA GLY A 338 -5.06 -56.87 12.50
C GLY A 338 -3.59 -56.87 12.15
N VAL A 339 -2.90 -57.99 12.31
CA VAL A 339 -1.54 -58.23 11.86
C VAL A 339 -1.61 -59.43 10.87
N SER A 340 -1.39 -59.17 9.58
CA SER A 340 -1.49 -60.18 8.53
C SER A 340 -0.28 -61.12 8.52
N MET A 341 0.91 -60.61 8.76
CA MET A 341 2.15 -61.38 8.87
C MET A 341 3.01 -60.79 9.97
N GLY A 342 3.40 -61.59 10.94
CA GLY A 342 4.14 -61.16 12.13
C GLY A 342 3.37 -61.35 13.40
N ASP A 343 3.86 -60.81 14.50
CA ASP A 343 3.34 -60.97 15.85
C ASP A 343 2.67 -59.73 16.40
N LEU A 344 1.61 -59.89 17.17
CA LEU A 344 1.07 -58.87 18.06
C LEU A 344 1.53 -59.16 19.50
N SER A 345 2.30 -58.29 20.09
CA SER A 345 2.75 -58.42 21.48
C SER A 345 2.17 -57.33 22.37
N ILE A 346 1.60 -57.74 23.51
CA ILE A 346 1.18 -56.84 24.58
C ILE A 346 1.98 -57.20 25.84
N LYS A 347 2.81 -56.25 26.31
CA LYS A 347 3.70 -56.45 27.48
C LYS A 347 3.50 -55.33 28.48
N VAL A 348 3.30 -55.72 29.74
CA VAL A 348 3.26 -54.83 30.89
C VAL A 348 4.33 -55.30 31.87
N ASP A 349 5.35 -54.50 32.11
CA ASP A 349 6.46 -54.88 32.99
C ASP A 349 6.09 -54.75 34.48
N LEU A 350 5.34 -53.70 34.84
CA LEU A 350 4.88 -53.49 36.22
C LEU A 350 3.42 -53.04 36.14
N GLY A 351 2.51 -53.88 36.62
CA GLY A 351 1.07 -53.60 36.57
C GLY A 351 0.27 -54.77 36.02
N SER A 352 -0.90 -54.55 35.50
CA SER A 352 -1.85 -55.58 35.03
C SER A 352 -2.38 -55.26 33.63
N VAL A 353 -2.79 -56.30 32.91
CA VAL A 353 -3.64 -56.19 31.71
C VAL A 353 -5.04 -56.62 32.10
N THR A 354 -6.02 -55.74 31.93
CA THR A 354 -7.41 -56.01 32.12
C THR A 354 -8.14 -56.02 30.77
N ILE A 355 -8.85 -57.09 30.47
CA ILE A 355 -9.70 -57.23 29.28
C ILE A 355 -11.12 -57.47 29.78
N GLU A 356 -12.05 -56.61 29.48
CA GLU A 356 -13.44 -56.68 29.91
C GLU A 356 -14.38 -56.58 28.72
N ALA A 357 -15.43 -57.43 28.71
CA ALA A 357 -16.49 -57.34 27.73
C ALA A 357 -17.83 -57.74 28.37
N MET A 358 -18.89 -57.03 27.98
CA MET A 358 -20.23 -57.34 28.51
C MET A 358 -20.82 -58.73 28.02
N GLN A 359 -20.40 -59.14 26.81
CA GLN A 359 -20.95 -60.36 26.21
C GLN A 359 -19.99 -61.56 26.27
N SER A 360 -18.85 -61.42 25.59
CA SER A 360 -17.83 -62.47 25.57
C SER A 360 -16.44 -62.00 25.25
N ILE A 361 -15.42 -62.72 25.73
CA ILE A 361 -14.02 -62.63 25.33
C ILE A 361 -13.64 -63.98 24.74
N THR A 362 -13.19 -64.01 23.47
CA THR A 362 -12.75 -65.25 22.82
C THR A 362 -11.30 -65.13 22.40
N LEU A 363 -10.47 -66.06 22.86
CA LEU A 363 -9.11 -66.30 22.42
C LEU A 363 -9.08 -67.52 21.52
N LYS A 364 -8.71 -67.41 20.24
CA LYS A 364 -8.83 -68.47 19.25
C LYS A 364 -7.54 -68.70 18.47
N VAL A 365 -7.13 -69.96 18.34
CA VAL A 365 -6.02 -70.39 17.50
C VAL A 365 -6.44 -71.62 16.71
N GLY A 366 -6.61 -71.52 15.42
CA GLY A 366 -7.12 -72.57 14.57
C GLY A 366 -8.49 -73.07 15.02
N SER A 367 -8.59 -74.34 15.35
CA SER A 367 -9.85 -74.96 15.93
C SER A 367 -9.95 -74.83 17.43
N SER A 368 -8.90 -74.43 18.16
CA SER A 368 -8.92 -74.37 19.64
C SER A 368 -9.29 -72.94 20.11
N SER A 369 -10.11 -72.88 21.20
CA SER A 369 -10.55 -71.59 21.75
C SER A 369 -10.70 -71.59 23.25
N VAL A 370 -10.53 -70.41 23.86
CA VAL A 370 -11.03 -70.12 25.23
C VAL A 370 -12.03 -68.99 25.12
N THR A 371 -13.27 -69.28 25.53
CA THR A 371 -14.35 -68.28 25.52
C THR A 371 -14.83 -68.07 26.96
N ILE A 372 -14.79 -66.80 27.36
CA ILE A 372 -15.33 -66.28 28.62
C ILE A 372 -16.65 -65.60 28.28
N SER A 373 -17.79 -66.06 28.83
CA SER A 373 -19.09 -65.44 28.59
C SER A 373 -19.86 -65.31 29.91
N GLN A 374 -21.05 -64.75 29.86
CA GLN A 374 -21.95 -64.68 31.03
C GLN A 374 -22.35 -66.06 31.55
N GLU A 375 -22.34 -67.13 30.74
CA GLU A 375 -22.66 -68.48 31.10
C GLU A 375 -21.46 -69.19 31.74
N GLY A 376 -20.26 -68.74 31.57
CA GLY A 376 -19.03 -69.34 32.11
C GLY A 376 -17.83 -69.28 31.18
N VAL A 377 -16.85 -70.15 31.48
CA VAL A 377 -15.62 -70.28 30.69
C VAL A 377 -15.65 -71.63 29.97
N THR A 378 -15.63 -71.60 28.66
CA THR A 378 -15.51 -72.78 27.81
C THR A 378 -14.12 -72.86 27.22
N VAL A 379 -13.47 -74.00 27.29
CA VAL A 379 -12.21 -74.35 26.68
C VAL A 379 -12.39 -75.45 25.69
N ASP A 380 -12.19 -75.21 24.41
CA ASP A 380 -12.38 -76.16 23.36
C ASP A 380 -11.05 -76.37 22.58
N GLY A 381 -10.68 -77.64 22.32
CA GLY A 381 -9.46 -77.97 21.64
C GLY A 381 -9.20 -79.47 21.57
N MET A 382 -8.38 -79.93 20.69
CA MET A 382 -8.03 -81.35 20.57
C MET A 382 -7.35 -81.94 21.83
N GLN A 383 -6.64 -81.11 22.58
CA GLN A 383 -5.97 -81.44 23.83
C GLN A 383 -5.98 -80.29 24.78
N LEU A 384 -6.41 -80.54 26.04
CA LEU A 384 -6.29 -79.59 27.13
C LEU A 384 -5.35 -80.15 28.20
N ALA A 385 -4.21 -79.47 28.40
CA ALA A 385 -3.25 -79.79 29.46
C ALA A 385 -3.40 -78.70 30.58
N VAL A 386 -3.74 -79.06 31.76
CA VAL A 386 -3.85 -78.23 32.92
C VAL A 386 -2.75 -78.59 33.92
N GLY A 387 -1.87 -77.61 34.21
CA GLY A 387 -0.79 -77.88 35.16
C GLY A 387 0.42 -78.53 34.55
N GLY A 388 0.89 -78.11 33.36
CA GLY A 388 2.11 -78.60 32.71
C GLY A 388 3.36 -78.11 33.43
N GLY A 389 4.26 -79.04 33.78
CA GLY A 389 5.57 -78.69 34.35
C GLY A 389 5.65 -78.62 35.84
N SER A 390 6.02 -77.64 36.52
CA SER A 390 6.43 -77.54 37.90
C SER A 390 5.32 -77.06 38.88
N THR A 391 4.07 -77.33 38.62
CA THR A 391 3.01 -76.91 39.53
C THR A 391 2.96 -77.77 40.81
N LEU A 392 3.05 -77.20 41.97
CA LEU A 392 2.96 -77.86 43.25
C LEU A 392 1.54 -78.30 43.55
N GLN A 393 0.53 -77.62 43.00
CA GLN A 393 -0.88 -77.96 43.21
C GLN A 393 -1.79 -77.40 42.06
N THR A 394 -2.67 -78.25 41.54
CA THR A 394 -3.82 -77.85 40.71
C THR A 394 -5.07 -78.11 41.49
N ALA A 395 -5.88 -77.09 41.79
CA ALA A 395 -7.14 -77.24 42.48
C ALA A 395 -8.31 -76.94 41.57
N VAL A 396 -9.23 -77.92 41.42
CA VAL A 396 -10.53 -77.74 40.75
C VAL A 396 -11.58 -77.76 41.84
N LYS A 397 -12.31 -76.67 42.06
CA LYS A 397 -13.31 -76.51 43.07
C LYS A 397 -14.62 -76.06 42.45
N GLY A 398 -15.75 -76.70 42.83
CA GLY A 398 -17.09 -76.32 42.38
C GLY A 398 -18.16 -77.15 43.15
N LEU A 399 -19.44 -76.76 42.99
CA LEU A 399 -20.57 -77.49 43.51
C LEU A 399 -20.68 -78.89 42.88
N MET A 400 -20.29 -79.04 41.64
CA MET A 400 -20.17 -80.30 40.94
C MET A 400 -18.93 -80.25 40.07
N VAL A 401 -18.10 -81.29 40.10
CA VAL A 401 -17.02 -81.55 39.17
C VAL A 401 -17.38 -82.84 38.42
N GLN A 402 -17.62 -82.69 37.10
CA GLN A 402 -17.99 -83.83 36.26
C GLN A 402 -16.87 -84.02 35.19
N THR A 403 -16.36 -85.24 35.09
CA THR A 403 -15.45 -85.67 34.04
C THR A 403 -16.11 -86.76 33.19
N ASN A 404 -16.35 -86.43 31.91
CA ASN A 404 -16.93 -87.38 30.96
C ASN A 404 -15.88 -87.70 29.87
N GLY A 405 -15.56 -88.91 29.65
CA GLY A 405 -14.65 -89.36 28.58
C GLY A 405 -15.38 -90.41 27.70
N GLU A 406 -15.38 -90.21 26.38
CA GLU A 406 -16.06 -91.14 25.46
C GLU A 406 -15.25 -92.43 25.28
N ALA A 407 -13.93 -92.45 25.45
CA ALA A 407 -13.10 -93.64 25.33
C ALA A 407 -12.44 -94.10 26.65
N MET A 408 -11.86 -93.17 27.41
CA MET A 408 -11.17 -93.43 28.67
C MET A 408 -11.07 -92.20 29.58
N ALA A 409 -11.35 -92.31 30.84
CA ALA A 409 -11.02 -91.38 31.89
C ALA A 409 -9.96 -92.00 32.80
N GLN A 410 -8.72 -91.46 32.76
CA GLN A 410 -7.62 -92.00 33.57
C GLN A 410 -7.11 -90.97 34.57
N HIS A 411 -7.12 -91.35 35.86
CA HIS A 411 -6.56 -90.57 36.97
C HIS A 411 -5.31 -91.27 37.50
N GLN A 412 -4.14 -90.57 37.47
CA GLN A 412 -2.88 -91.10 38.01
C GLN A 412 -2.32 -90.19 39.05
N GLY A 413 -1.89 -90.65 40.18
CA GLY A 413 -1.24 -89.95 41.26
C GLY A 413 -0.65 -90.82 42.31
N ALA A 414 0.33 -90.34 43.10
CA ALA A 414 0.93 -91.12 44.19
C ALA A 414 -0.09 -91.40 45.30
N ILE A 415 -1.08 -90.53 45.54
CA ILE A 415 -2.21 -90.74 46.44
C ILE A 415 -3.42 -90.17 45.71
N MET A 416 -4.42 -91.00 45.53
CA MET A 416 -5.77 -90.62 45.06
C MET A 416 -6.74 -90.74 46.22
N MET A 417 -7.29 -89.58 46.70
CA MET A 417 -8.38 -89.62 47.69
C MET A 417 -9.67 -89.23 46.97
N ILE A 418 -10.66 -90.08 46.97
CA ILE A 418 -12.00 -89.89 46.45
C ILE A 418 -12.93 -89.94 47.67
N ASN A 419 -13.58 -88.84 48.02
CA ASN A 419 -14.60 -88.76 49.03
C ASN A 419 -16.00 -88.91 48.43
#